data_f299f464fae0f51d8df5b8ae6b3f38cb
#
_entry.id   f299f464fae0f51d8df5b8ae6b3f38cb
#
_cell.length_a   1.000
_cell.length_b   1.000
_cell.length_c   1.000
_cell.angle_alpha   90.00
_cell.angle_beta   90.00
_cell.angle_gamma   90.00
#
_symmetry.space_group_name_H-M   'P 1'
#
loop_
_entity.id
_entity.type
_entity.pdbx_description
1 polymer ?
#
loop_
_entity_poly.entity_id
_entity_poly.type
_entity_poly.pdbx_seq_one_letter_code
_entity_poly.pdbx_strand_id
1 'polypeptide(L)'
;MNKKAMAAAVSMILAGGAHAAQQERPNVIVIIADDMGYSDISPFGGEIPTPNLQAMAEQGMRMSQYYTSPMSAPARSMLLTGNSNQQAGMGGMWWYDSTIGKEGYELRLTDRRHHHGRAL
;
A
#
# COMPACT_ATOMS: atom_id res chain seq x y z
N MET A 1 -8.30 -52.63 26.00
CA MET A 1 -7.74 -51.80 24.93
C MET A 1 -6.25 -51.71 25.14
N ASN A 2 -5.45 -52.16 24.19
CA ASN A 2 -4.02 -52.41 24.39
C ASN A 2 -3.25 -51.06 24.30
N LYS A 3 -2.46 -50.69 25.32
CA LYS A 3 -1.72 -49.40 25.38
C LYS A 3 -0.86 -49.15 24.13
N LYS A 4 -0.37 -50.19 23.47
CA LYS A 4 0.38 -50.11 22.21
C LYS A 4 -0.50 -49.68 21.01
N ALA A 5 -1.77 -50.05 20.96
CA ALA A 5 -2.70 -49.67 19.92
C ALA A 5 -3.14 -48.20 20.06
N MET A 6 -3.24 -47.72 21.30
CA MET A 6 -3.57 -46.33 21.59
C MET A 6 -2.40 -45.36 21.24
N ALA A 7 -1.16 -45.79 21.50
CA ALA A 7 0.02 -45.03 21.11
C ALA A 7 0.17 -44.90 19.58
N ALA A 8 -0.11 -45.94 18.83
CA ALA A 8 -0.08 -45.93 17.37
C ALA A 8 -1.16 -45.04 16.76
N ALA A 9 -2.37 -45.03 17.34
CA ALA A 9 -3.45 -44.14 16.88
C ALA A 9 -3.16 -42.64 17.13
N VAL A 10 -2.55 -42.30 18.27
CA VAL A 10 -2.15 -40.92 18.58
C VAL A 10 -1.00 -40.46 17.66
N SER A 11 -0.06 -41.33 17.32
CA SER A 11 1.02 -41.00 16.38
C SER A 11 0.53 -40.77 14.96
N MET A 12 -0.50 -41.42 14.49
CA MET A 12 -1.10 -41.17 13.17
C MET A 12 -1.87 -39.87 13.09
N ILE A 13 -2.47 -39.41 14.18
CA ILE A 13 -3.20 -38.12 14.21
C ILE A 13 -2.22 -36.93 14.21
N LEU A 14 -1.04 -37.11 14.79
CA LEU A 14 -0.01 -36.06 14.80
C LEU A 14 0.79 -35.97 13.49
N ALA A 15 0.80 -37.00 12.66
CA ALA A 15 1.47 -37.01 11.35
C ALA A 15 0.60 -36.43 10.21
N GLY A 16 -0.68 -36.23 10.46
CA GLY A 16 -1.65 -35.76 9.46
C GLY A 16 -1.90 -34.26 9.50
N GLY A 17 -0.91 -33.39 9.21
CA GLY A 17 -1.37 -32.06 9.00
C GLY A 17 -0.50 -30.84 9.18
N ALA A 18 0.71 -30.89 8.77
CA ALA A 18 1.39 -29.64 8.47
C ALA A 18 1.67 -29.54 6.96
N HIS A 19 0.64 -29.68 6.16
CA HIS A 19 0.63 -29.05 4.87
C HIS A 19 0.39 -27.57 5.17
N ALA A 20 1.45 -26.81 5.47
CA ALA A 20 1.43 -25.39 5.29
C ALA A 20 1.05 -25.18 3.82
N ALA A 21 -0.20 -24.82 3.57
CA ALA A 21 -0.63 -24.41 2.25
C ALA A 21 0.33 -23.31 1.85
N GLN A 22 1.16 -23.57 0.85
CA GLN A 22 2.07 -22.59 0.29
C GLN A 22 1.16 -21.52 -0.29
N GLN A 23 0.92 -20.46 0.50
CA GLN A 23 0.04 -19.39 0.12
C GLN A 23 0.70 -18.70 -1.06
N GLU A 24 0.23 -18.98 -2.25
CA GLU A 24 0.69 -18.32 -3.47
C GLU A 24 0.52 -16.82 -3.24
N ARG A 25 1.62 -16.08 -3.34
CA ARG A 25 1.57 -14.63 -3.20
C ARG A 25 0.85 -14.07 -4.41
N PRO A 26 -0.19 -13.27 -4.22
CA PRO A 26 -0.91 -12.68 -5.35
C PRO A 26 -0.03 -11.70 -6.10
N ASN A 27 -0.24 -11.59 -7.39
CA ASN A 27 0.30 -10.48 -8.16
C ASN A 27 -0.41 -9.19 -7.76
N VAL A 28 0.35 -8.11 -7.57
CA VAL A 28 -0.18 -6.80 -7.21
C VAL A 28 0.12 -5.82 -8.35
N ILE A 29 -0.93 -5.21 -8.89
CA ILE A 29 -0.82 -4.16 -9.91
C ILE A 29 -1.27 -2.85 -9.27
N VAL A 30 -0.40 -1.84 -9.29
CA VAL A 30 -0.71 -0.50 -8.82
C VAL A 30 -0.87 0.42 -10.03
N ILE A 31 -2.06 1.00 -10.18
CA ILE A 31 -2.37 1.97 -11.23
C ILE A 31 -2.46 3.35 -10.58
N ILE A 32 -1.59 4.26 -11.01
CA ILE A 32 -1.54 5.63 -10.51
C ILE A 32 -2.02 6.56 -11.61
N ALA A 33 -3.14 7.23 -11.37
CA ALA A 33 -3.62 8.30 -12.22
C ALA A 33 -2.94 9.62 -11.83
N ASP A 34 -2.65 10.47 -12.80
CA ASP A 34 -2.13 11.81 -12.59
C ASP A 34 -3.21 12.83 -12.95
N ASP A 35 -3.35 13.89 -12.17
CA ASP A 35 -4.34 14.96 -12.31
C ASP A 35 -5.81 14.50 -12.41
N MET A 36 -6.14 13.34 -11.83
CA MET A 36 -7.50 12.82 -11.82
C MET A 36 -8.26 13.31 -10.59
N GLY A 37 -9.40 13.95 -10.82
CA GLY A 37 -10.32 14.35 -9.75
C GLY A 37 -11.15 13.18 -9.22
N TYR A 38 -11.69 13.35 -8.02
CA TYR A 38 -12.50 12.33 -7.34
C TYR A 38 -13.69 11.83 -8.19
N SER A 39 -14.39 12.74 -8.85
CA SER A 39 -15.60 12.44 -9.63
C SER A 39 -15.34 12.31 -11.14
N ASP A 40 -14.10 12.08 -11.57
CA ASP A 40 -13.80 11.98 -13.01
C ASP A 40 -14.10 10.60 -13.60
N ILE A 41 -14.30 9.61 -12.73
CA ILE A 41 -14.55 8.23 -13.15
C ILE A 41 -15.92 7.72 -12.70
N SER A 42 -16.50 6.80 -13.46
CA SER A 42 -17.85 6.27 -13.21
C SER A 42 -18.09 5.75 -11.79
N PRO A 43 -17.14 5.06 -11.11
CA PRO A 43 -17.36 4.58 -9.75
C PRO A 43 -17.71 5.65 -8.72
N PHE A 44 -17.36 6.90 -8.99
CA PHE A 44 -17.63 8.05 -8.11
C PHE A 44 -18.59 9.08 -8.74
N GLY A 45 -19.33 8.69 -9.77
CA GLY A 45 -20.33 9.53 -10.40
C GLY A 45 -19.80 10.41 -11.54
N GLY A 46 -18.64 10.07 -12.09
CA GLY A 46 -18.06 10.78 -13.24
C GLY A 46 -18.92 10.69 -14.49
N GLU A 47 -18.92 11.76 -15.28
CA GLU A 47 -19.66 11.84 -16.55
C GLU A 47 -19.00 11.02 -17.67
N ILE A 48 -17.69 10.77 -17.56
CA ILE A 48 -16.92 10.00 -18.54
C ILE A 48 -17.12 8.51 -18.27
N PRO A 49 -17.63 7.73 -19.23
CA PRO A 49 -17.80 6.29 -19.04
C PRO A 49 -16.45 5.57 -18.87
N THR A 50 -16.26 4.96 -17.72
CA THR A 50 -15.08 4.14 -17.41
C THR A 50 -15.51 2.72 -17.01
N PRO A 51 -16.01 1.89 -17.93
CA PRO A 51 -16.68 0.64 -17.61
C PRO A 51 -15.76 -0.38 -16.92
N ASN A 52 -14.49 -0.43 -17.25
CA ASN A 52 -13.55 -1.35 -16.62
C ASN A 52 -13.28 -0.95 -15.17
N LEU A 53 -13.14 0.35 -14.87
CA LEU A 53 -12.99 0.84 -13.50
C LEU A 53 -14.27 0.64 -12.69
N GLN A 54 -15.43 0.80 -13.33
CA GLN A 54 -16.71 0.51 -12.73
C GLN A 54 -16.80 -0.97 -12.32
N ALA A 55 -16.48 -1.89 -13.21
CA ALA A 55 -16.48 -3.32 -12.92
C ALA A 55 -15.50 -3.70 -11.80
N MET A 56 -14.32 -3.11 -11.77
CA MET A 56 -13.36 -3.31 -10.69
C MET A 56 -13.90 -2.79 -9.35
N ALA A 57 -14.57 -1.65 -9.35
CA ALA A 57 -15.14 -1.06 -8.15
C ALA A 57 -16.33 -1.87 -7.60
N GLU A 58 -17.09 -2.53 -8.46
CA GLU A 58 -18.20 -3.41 -8.08
C GLU A 58 -17.72 -4.73 -7.45
N GLN A 59 -16.55 -5.21 -7.87
CA GLN A 59 -15.95 -6.45 -7.37
C GLN A 59 -15.00 -6.24 -6.20
N GLY A 60 -14.60 -4.99 -5.95
CA GLY A 60 -13.59 -4.63 -4.97
C GLY A 60 -14.07 -3.65 -3.92
N MET A 61 -13.13 -2.91 -3.36
CA MET A 61 -13.38 -1.90 -2.36
C MET A 61 -13.22 -0.50 -2.94
N ARG A 62 -14.18 0.39 -2.68
CA ARG A 62 -14.07 1.82 -2.98
C ARG A 62 -13.79 2.59 -1.69
N MET A 63 -12.74 3.38 -1.68
CA MET A 63 -12.38 4.24 -0.55
C MET A 63 -12.93 5.65 -0.80
N SER A 64 -13.91 6.08 -0.03
CA SER A 64 -14.52 7.41 -0.15
C SER A 64 -13.74 8.52 0.57
N GLN A 65 -12.83 8.14 1.46
CA GLN A 65 -12.02 9.07 2.25
C GLN A 65 -10.53 8.68 2.16
N TYR A 66 -10.02 8.56 0.94
CA TYR A 66 -8.62 8.31 0.69
C TYR A 66 -7.94 9.62 0.28
N TYR A 67 -6.96 10.03 1.07
CA TYR A 67 -6.23 11.28 0.86
C TYR A 67 -4.78 11.00 0.51
N THR A 68 -4.23 11.79 -0.38
CA THR A 68 -2.83 11.75 -0.80
C THR A 68 -2.30 13.19 -0.86
N SER A 69 -1.04 13.37 -1.22
CA SER A 69 -0.51 14.70 -1.46
C SER A 69 -1.13 15.29 -2.74
N PRO A 70 -1.46 16.60 -2.76
CA PRO A 70 -2.04 17.24 -3.93
C PRO A 70 -1.05 17.45 -5.09
N MET A 71 0.22 17.12 -4.90
CA MET A 71 1.28 17.25 -5.92
C MET A 71 1.86 15.88 -6.26
N SER A 72 2.15 15.66 -7.54
CA SER A 72 2.55 14.36 -8.10
C SER A 72 3.82 13.78 -7.45
N ALA A 73 4.93 14.50 -7.43
CA ALA A 73 6.20 14.00 -6.89
C ALA A 73 6.13 13.70 -5.37
N PRO A 74 5.55 14.57 -4.54
CA PRO A 74 5.28 14.24 -3.14
C PRO A 74 4.41 13.00 -2.95
N ALA A 75 3.30 12.87 -3.68
CA ALA A 75 2.42 11.70 -3.59
C ALA A 75 3.13 10.40 -3.99
N ARG A 76 3.91 10.43 -5.09
CA ARG A 76 4.70 9.28 -5.56
C ARG A 76 5.80 8.90 -4.56
N SER A 77 6.44 9.87 -3.92
CA SER A 77 7.43 9.61 -2.89
C SER A 77 6.85 8.88 -1.68
N MET A 78 5.65 9.27 -1.25
CA MET A 78 4.92 8.59 -0.17
C MET A 78 4.59 7.14 -0.55
N LEU A 79 4.11 6.91 -1.77
CA LEU A 79 3.78 5.57 -2.26
C LEU A 79 5.01 4.66 -2.33
N LEU A 80 6.14 5.18 -2.83
CA LEU A 80 7.36 4.39 -3.02
C LEU A 80 8.11 4.11 -1.72
N THR A 81 7.99 4.99 -0.73
CA THR A 81 8.78 4.90 0.51
C THR A 81 7.97 4.45 1.73
N GLY A 82 6.65 4.60 1.68
CA GLY A 82 5.78 4.40 2.85
C GLY A 82 5.94 5.50 3.92
N ASN A 83 6.68 6.58 3.62
CA ASN A 83 6.93 7.70 4.52
C ASN A 83 6.08 8.92 4.13
N SER A 84 5.98 9.92 5.01
CA SER A 84 5.46 11.21 4.60
C SER A 84 6.37 11.85 3.54
N ASN A 85 5.82 12.73 2.71
CA ASN A 85 6.57 13.40 1.66
C ASN A 85 7.77 14.20 2.20
N GLN A 86 7.66 14.86 3.35
CA GLN A 86 8.77 15.55 3.99
C GLN A 86 9.85 14.58 4.49
N GLN A 87 9.46 13.46 5.10
CA GLN A 87 10.41 12.43 5.52
C GLN A 87 11.13 11.80 4.33
N ALA A 88 10.43 11.68 3.21
CA ALA A 88 11.01 11.19 1.96
C ALA A 88 11.89 12.23 1.23
N GLY A 89 11.98 13.46 1.71
CA GLY A 89 12.74 14.54 1.07
C GLY A 89 12.01 15.26 -0.06
N MET A 90 10.71 14.97 -0.22
CA MET A 90 9.87 15.45 -1.32
C MET A 90 8.68 16.25 -0.79
N GLY A 91 8.94 17.18 0.14
CA GLY A 91 7.91 18.01 0.77
C GLY A 91 7.18 18.95 -0.19
N GLY A 92 7.80 19.30 -1.31
CA GLY A 92 7.24 20.20 -2.33
C GLY A 92 7.74 19.90 -3.74
N MET A 93 7.50 20.85 -4.65
CA MET A 93 7.94 20.81 -6.05
C MET A 93 8.85 22.01 -6.32
N TRP A 94 9.84 21.83 -7.18
CA TRP A 94 10.91 22.80 -7.42
C TRP A 94 10.43 24.21 -7.87
N TRP A 95 9.25 24.32 -8.46
CA TRP A 95 8.72 25.63 -8.92
C TRP A 95 7.77 26.29 -7.92
N TYR A 96 7.43 25.61 -6.83
CA TYR A 96 6.34 26.05 -5.96
C TYR A 96 6.79 26.46 -4.55
N ASP A 97 8.00 26.06 -4.13
CA ASP A 97 8.35 26.15 -2.73
C ASP A 97 9.68 26.89 -2.49
N SER A 98 9.63 27.96 -1.69
CA SER A 98 10.80 28.68 -1.20
C SER A 98 11.62 27.88 -0.17
N THR A 99 11.17 26.71 0.20
CA THR A 99 11.85 25.83 1.17
C THR A 99 12.78 24.80 0.51
N ILE A 100 12.89 24.82 -0.83
CA ILE A 100 13.76 23.91 -1.58
C ILE A 100 15.18 23.90 -1.01
N GLY A 101 15.70 22.69 -0.81
CA GLY A 101 17.04 22.48 -0.23
C GLY A 101 17.07 22.47 1.29
N LYS A 102 15.97 22.82 1.97
CA LYS A 102 15.81 22.61 3.41
C LYS A 102 15.48 21.17 3.72
N GLU A 103 15.59 20.81 4.97
CA GLU A 103 15.27 19.47 5.46
C GLU A 103 13.81 19.09 5.12
N GLY A 104 13.63 17.95 4.46
CA GLY A 104 12.34 17.48 3.96
C GLY A 104 11.96 18.00 2.58
N TYR A 105 12.76 18.89 1.99
CA TYR A 105 12.53 19.54 0.68
C TYR A 105 13.77 19.44 -0.22
N GLU A 106 14.47 18.33 -0.15
CA GLU A 106 15.68 18.06 -0.92
C GLU A 106 15.42 17.77 -2.41
N LEU A 107 14.15 17.63 -2.81
CA LEU A 107 13.69 17.26 -4.15
C LEU A 107 14.29 15.94 -4.69
N ARG A 108 14.63 15.06 -3.79
CA ARG A 108 15.13 13.71 -4.05
C ARG A 108 14.71 12.80 -2.93
N LEU A 109 14.55 11.52 -3.22
CA LEU A 109 14.32 10.55 -2.17
C LEU A 109 15.55 10.48 -1.25
N THR A 110 15.31 10.64 0.05
CA THR A 110 16.35 10.57 1.07
C THR A 110 16.30 9.20 1.76
N ASP A 111 17.45 8.68 2.17
CA ASP A 111 17.55 7.43 2.95
C ASP A 111 17.27 7.70 4.44
N ARG A 112 16.25 8.50 4.72
CA ARG A 112 15.79 8.72 6.09
C ARG A 112 14.96 7.53 6.54
N ARG A 113 15.65 6.48 6.98
CA ARG A 113 15.00 5.36 7.64
C ARG A 113 14.30 5.88 8.89
N HIS A 114 13.10 5.36 9.11
CA HIS A 114 12.26 5.70 10.25
C HIS A 114 13.04 5.86 11.55
N HIS A 115 13.32 7.08 11.95
CA HIS A 115 13.61 7.39 13.33
C HIS A 115 12.28 7.54 14.10
N HIS A 116 11.50 6.45 14.15
CA HIS A 116 10.49 6.34 15.17
C HIS A 116 11.18 6.05 16.51
N GLY A 117 11.30 7.10 17.30
CA GLY A 117 11.42 6.97 18.75
C GLY A 117 12.81 6.57 19.26
N ARG A 118 13.78 7.46 19.20
CA ARG A 118 14.56 7.74 20.38
C ARG A 118 14.13 9.12 20.88
N ALA A 119 13.01 9.16 21.58
CA ALA A 119 12.81 10.18 22.60
C ALA A 119 13.80 9.86 23.71
N LEU A 120 14.57 10.83 24.07
CA LEU A 120 15.51 10.87 25.19
C LEU A 120 14.79 10.58 26.51
#